data_8314586effb05280baae9fd9686c5021
#
_entry.id   8314586effb05280baae9fd9686c5021
#
_cell.length_a   1.000
_cell.length_b   1.000
_cell.length_c   1.000
_cell.angle_alpha   90.00
_cell.angle_beta   90.00
_cell.angle_gamma   90.00
#
_symmetry.space_group_name_H-M   'P 1'
#
loop_
_entity.id
_entity.type
_entity.pdbx_description
1 polymer ?
#
loop_
_entity_poly.entity_id
_entity_poly.type
_entity_poly.pdbx_seq_one_letter_code
_entity_poly.pdbx_strand_id
1 'polypeptide(L)'
;IKLSGMVGESKTDILNLAGPVAKQWIEPFITLTKNAHNLDAQLESAMQAMNSAQLSFPIVAKPDLGCRGVGVKLLKSKAQLRDYLQTFPASARFLLQRKAPYQAEAGVFYVRYPGQEQGKIISITLKYAPSVVGDGTHTLKELIERCPRAGQLTHLYFPRHTQKLDWVPAEG
;
A
#
# COMPACT_ATOMS: atom_id res chain seq x y z
N ILE A 1 -4.71 23.93 3.06
CA ILE A 1 -3.42 24.27 2.43
C ILE A 1 -3.03 23.07 1.58
N LYS A 2 -2.89 23.24 0.25
CA LYS A 2 -2.42 22.16 -0.62
C LYS A 2 -1.00 21.75 -0.22
N LEU A 3 -0.76 20.44 -0.19
CA LEU A 3 0.56 19.85 0.05
C LEU A 3 1.14 20.15 1.44
N SER A 4 0.28 20.28 2.43
CA SER A 4 0.71 20.45 3.82
C SER A 4 1.26 19.16 4.46
N GLY A 5 1.15 18.01 3.78
CA GLY A 5 1.49 16.69 4.34
C GLY A 5 0.49 16.17 5.37
N MET A 6 -0.68 16.78 5.44
CA MET A 6 -1.75 16.35 6.34
C MET A 6 -2.58 15.20 5.75
N VAL A 7 -3.37 14.56 6.59
CA VAL A 7 -4.27 13.47 6.18
C VAL A 7 -5.24 13.94 5.10
N GLY A 8 -5.41 13.15 4.04
CA GLY A 8 -6.36 13.43 2.96
C GLY A 8 -5.74 13.98 1.68
N GLU A 9 -4.41 14.04 1.58
CA GLU A 9 -3.76 14.41 0.32
C GLU A 9 -3.79 13.26 -0.71
N SER A 10 -3.94 13.64 -1.99
CA SER A 10 -3.93 12.71 -3.11
C SER A 10 -2.52 12.18 -3.36
N LYS A 11 -2.37 10.85 -3.39
CA LYS A 11 -1.11 10.21 -3.78
C LYS A 11 -0.73 10.53 -5.21
N THR A 12 -1.71 10.56 -6.11
CA THR A 12 -1.51 10.94 -7.52
C THR A 12 -0.93 12.33 -7.65
N ASP A 13 -1.53 13.29 -6.94
CA ASP A 13 -1.10 14.68 -7.03
C ASP A 13 0.33 14.85 -6.48
N ILE A 14 0.64 14.19 -5.35
CA ILE A 14 1.99 14.19 -4.77
C ILE A 14 3.00 13.56 -5.74
N LEU A 15 2.72 12.37 -6.28
CA LEU A 15 3.64 11.66 -7.18
C LEU A 15 3.86 12.42 -8.50
N ASN A 16 2.84 13.13 -9.00
CA ASN A 16 2.93 13.94 -10.21
C ASN A 16 3.79 15.20 -10.04
N LEU A 17 4.00 15.68 -8.82
CA LEU A 17 4.90 16.80 -8.52
C LEU A 17 6.38 16.42 -8.63
N ALA A 18 6.69 15.13 -8.69
CA ALA A 18 8.07 14.68 -8.81
C ALA A 18 8.69 15.19 -10.11
N GLY A 19 9.84 15.86 -9.99
CA GLY A 19 10.64 16.27 -11.12
C GLY A 19 11.29 15.09 -11.86
N PRO A 20 11.93 15.32 -13.03
CA PRO A 20 12.47 14.25 -13.86
C PRO A 20 13.43 13.29 -13.14
N VAL A 21 14.27 13.82 -12.26
CA VAL A 21 15.23 13.02 -11.47
C VAL A 21 14.47 12.14 -10.46
N ALA A 22 13.51 12.69 -9.73
CA ALA A 22 12.75 11.94 -8.74
C ALA A 22 11.85 10.86 -9.37
N LYS A 23 11.30 11.11 -10.56
CA LYS A 23 10.47 10.15 -11.31
C LYS A 23 11.19 8.84 -11.61
N GLN A 24 12.52 8.86 -11.76
CA GLN A 24 13.33 7.65 -12.02
C GLN A 24 13.31 6.68 -10.81
N TRP A 25 13.01 7.18 -9.62
CA TRP A 25 12.97 6.43 -8.36
C TRP A 25 11.54 6.09 -7.90
N ILE A 26 10.55 6.50 -8.67
CA ILE A 26 9.14 6.19 -8.40
C ILE A 26 8.73 5.03 -9.30
N GLU A 27 8.26 3.96 -8.70
CA GLU A 27 7.70 2.84 -9.46
C GLU A 27 6.56 3.32 -10.36
N PRO A 28 6.53 2.91 -11.63
CA PRO A 28 5.50 3.30 -12.57
C PRO A 28 4.10 3.05 -12.03
N PHE A 29 3.21 3.97 -12.29
CA PHE A 29 1.82 3.89 -11.84
C PHE A 29 0.85 4.52 -12.83
N ILE A 30 -0.40 4.12 -12.75
CA ILE A 30 -1.54 4.76 -13.39
C ILE A 30 -2.58 5.11 -12.35
N THR A 31 -3.36 6.15 -12.62
CA THR A 31 -4.50 6.54 -11.79
C THR A 31 -5.78 6.35 -12.57
N LEU A 32 -6.74 5.70 -11.95
CA LEU A 32 -8.04 5.42 -12.50
C LEU A 32 -9.14 5.90 -11.55
N THR A 33 -10.31 6.21 -12.10
CA THR A 33 -11.50 6.52 -11.31
C THR A 33 -12.48 5.35 -11.44
N LYS A 34 -13.04 4.90 -10.32
CA LYS A 34 -14.04 3.83 -10.33
C LYS A 34 -15.35 4.36 -10.95
N ASN A 35 -15.80 3.73 -12.04
CA ASN A 35 -17.10 4.00 -12.63
C ASN A 35 -18.21 3.28 -11.87
N ALA A 36 -19.40 3.88 -11.81
CA ALA A 36 -20.53 3.33 -11.07
C ALA A 36 -21.22 2.16 -11.80
N HIS A 37 -21.16 2.08 -13.13
CA HIS A 37 -22.20 1.39 -13.91
C HIS A 37 -21.78 0.16 -14.72
N ASN A 38 -20.50 -0.09 -14.97
CA ASN A 38 -20.11 -1.28 -15.77
C ASN A 38 -18.75 -1.81 -15.30
N LEU A 39 -18.78 -2.87 -14.51
CA LEU A 39 -17.58 -3.51 -13.98
C LEU A 39 -16.71 -4.11 -15.08
N ASP A 40 -17.31 -4.75 -16.08
CA ASP A 40 -16.55 -5.43 -17.13
C ASP A 40 -15.85 -4.41 -18.04
N ALA A 41 -16.56 -3.38 -18.47
CA ALA A 41 -15.98 -2.29 -19.25
C ALA A 41 -14.86 -1.59 -18.46
N GLN A 42 -15.02 -1.39 -17.17
CA GLN A 42 -13.99 -0.80 -16.33
C GLN A 42 -12.77 -1.71 -16.17
N LEU A 43 -12.97 -3.01 -16.03
CA LEU A 43 -11.88 -3.99 -15.96
C LEU A 43 -11.07 -3.97 -17.27
N GLU A 44 -11.73 -3.98 -18.42
CA GLU A 44 -11.06 -3.92 -19.72
C GLU A 44 -10.30 -2.58 -19.89
N SER A 45 -10.92 -1.46 -19.52
CA SER A 45 -10.25 -0.15 -19.55
C SER A 45 -9.02 -0.11 -18.65
N ALA A 46 -9.11 -0.70 -17.46
CA ALA A 46 -7.97 -0.80 -16.53
C ALA A 46 -6.85 -1.67 -17.11
N MET A 47 -7.18 -2.80 -17.74
CA MET A 47 -6.20 -3.67 -18.40
C MET A 47 -5.52 -2.97 -19.58
N GLN A 48 -6.27 -2.22 -20.41
CA GLN A 48 -5.70 -1.43 -21.50
C GLN A 48 -4.75 -0.34 -20.98
N ALA A 49 -5.16 0.38 -19.93
CA ALA A 49 -4.32 1.40 -19.30
C ALA A 49 -3.04 0.80 -18.70
N MET A 50 -3.13 -0.37 -18.05
CA MET A 50 -1.97 -1.10 -17.56
C MET A 50 -1.01 -1.47 -18.69
N ASN A 51 -1.52 -2.04 -19.79
CA ASN A 51 -0.71 -2.41 -20.95
C ASN A 51 0.00 -1.19 -21.55
N SER A 52 -0.72 -0.08 -21.74
CA SER A 52 -0.15 1.17 -22.26
C SER A 52 0.96 1.74 -21.38
N ALA A 53 0.85 1.53 -20.06
CA ALA A 53 1.84 1.94 -19.08
C ALA A 53 2.91 0.86 -18.77
N GLN A 54 2.91 -0.24 -19.52
CA GLN A 54 3.82 -1.37 -19.33
C GLN A 54 3.78 -1.95 -17.90
N LEU A 55 2.58 -1.95 -17.30
CA LEU A 55 2.32 -2.55 -15.99
C LEU A 55 1.79 -3.97 -16.15
N SER A 56 2.31 -4.88 -15.34
CA SER A 56 1.91 -6.29 -15.31
C SER A 56 1.68 -6.75 -13.87
N PHE A 57 0.94 -7.86 -13.71
CA PHE A 57 0.82 -8.50 -12.41
C PHE A 57 2.15 -9.16 -11.96
N PRO A 58 2.44 -9.17 -10.64
CA PRO A 58 1.67 -8.60 -9.54
C PRO A 58 1.76 -7.07 -9.46
N ILE A 59 0.64 -6.42 -9.14
CA ILE A 59 0.53 -4.96 -9.05
C ILE A 59 -0.07 -4.55 -7.71
N VAL A 60 0.30 -3.38 -7.21
CA VAL A 60 -0.27 -2.83 -5.98
C VAL A 60 -1.39 -1.86 -6.33
N ALA A 61 -2.61 -2.20 -5.91
CA ALA A 61 -3.74 -1.30 -5.96
C ALA A 61 -3.86 -0.54 -4.64
N LYS A 62 -4.08 0.75 -4.71
CA LYS A 62 -4.22 1.60 -3.52
C LYS A 62 -5.17 2.77 -3.76
N PRO A 63 -6.02 3.12 -2.77
CA PRO A 63 -6.83 4.32 -2.85
C PRO A 63 -5.95 5.56 -3.02
N ASP A 64 -6.40 6.51 -3.84
CA ASP A 64 -5.70 7.78 -4.01
C ASP A 64 -5.65 8.58 -2.71
N LEU A 65 -6.77 8.64 -2.02
CA LEU A 65 -6.88 9.19 -0.66
C LEU A 65 -6.86 8.06 0.36
N GLY A 66 -6.20 8.28 1.49
CA GLY A 66 -6.14 7.31 2.58
C GLY A 66 -4.74 7.18 3.19
N CYS A 67 -4.68 6.60 4.38
CA CYS A 67 -3.45 6.43 5.16
C CYS A 67 -3.34 5.02 5.76
N ARG A 68 -2.21 4.70 6.37
CA ARG A 68 -1.94 3.47 7.12
C ARG A 68 -2.21 2.17 6.37
N GLY A 69 -2.10 2.18 5.04
CA GLY A 69 -2.30 1.00 4.20
C GLY A 69 -3.76 0.53 4.05
N VAL A 70 -4.74 1.30 4.51
CA VAL A 70 -6.15 0.96 4.34
C VAL A 70 -6.50 0.92 2.85
N GLY A 71 -7.13 -0.17 2.40
CA GLY A 71 -7.51 -0.37 1.00
C GLY A 71 -6.35 -0.70 0.04
N VAL A 72 -5.12 -0.83 0.54
CA VAL A 72 -3.98 -1.28 -0.27
C VAL A 72 -4.02 -2.78 -0.43
N LYS A 73 -3.95 -3.27 -1.68
CA LYS A 73 -3.96 -4.70 -2.00
C LYS A 73 -2.90 -5.04 -3.05
N LEU A 74 -2.21 -6.15 -2.84
CA LEU A 74 -1.39 -6.78 -3.87
C LEU A 74 -2.30 -7.65 -4.73
N LEU A 75 -2.41 -7.32 -6.01
CA LEU A 75 -3.21 -8.05 -6.98
C LEU A 75 -2.28 -8.88 -7.86
N LYS A 76 -2.56 -10.17 -7.97
CA LYS A 76 -1.73 -11.15 -8.70
C LYS A 76 -2.35 -11.57 -10.04
N SER A 77 -3.60 -11.17 -10.31
CA SER A 77 -4.33 -11.56 -11.52
C SER A 77 -5.45 -10.59 -11.88
N LYS A 78 -5.94 -10.72 -13.13
CA LYS A 78 -7.13 -10.00 -13.63
C LYS A 78 -8.37 -10.27 -12.75
N ALA A 79 -8.54 -11.51 -12.26
CA ALA A 79 -9.64 -11.86 -11.36
C ALA A 79 -9.58 -11.04 -10.06
N GLN A 80 -8.40 -10.96 -9.41
CA GLN A 80 -8.24 -10.15 -8.20
C GLN A 80 -8.42 -8.64 -8.46
N LEU A 81 -8.07 -8.14 -9.64
CA LEU A 81 -8.37 -6.77 -10.02
C LEU A 81 -9.89 -6.56 -10.16
N ARG A 82 -10.62 -7.52 -10.74
CA ARG A 82 -12.08 -7.50 -10.80
C ARG A 82 -12.71 -7.42 -9.39
N ASP A 83 -12.27 -8.28 -8.47
CA ASP A 83 -12.76 -8.29 -7.09
C ASP A 83 -12.47 -6.97 -6.36
N TYR A 84 -11.28 -6.41 -6.60
CA TYR A 84 -10.91 -5.10 -6.08
C TYR A 84 -11.85 -4.01 -6.60
N LEU A 85 -12.08 -3.97 -7.91
CA LEU A 85 -12.98 -3.02 -8.54
C LEU A 85 -14.42 -3.18 -8.06
N GLN A 86 -14.88 -4.40 -7.83
CA GLN A 86 -16.24 -4.67 -7.36
C GLN A 86 -16.52 -4.05 -6.00
N THR A 87 -15.54 -4.11 -5.10
CA THR A 87 -15.67 -3.62 -3.72
C THR A 87 -15.20 -2.18 -3.52
N PHE A 88 -14.53 -1.59 -4.53
CA PHE A 88 -14.00 -0.23 -4.42
C PHE A 88 -15.12 0.82 -4.55
N PRO A 89 -15.09 1.92 -3.76
CA PRO A 89 -16.13 2.95 -3.79
C PRO A 89 -16.29 3.58 -5.17
N ALA A 90 -17.54 3.77 -5.62
CA ALA A 90 -17.85 4.46 -6.87
C ALA A 90 -17.36 5.90 -6.84
N SER A 91 -16.94 6.41 -7.99
CA SER A 91 -16.40 7.76 -8.21
C SER A 91 -15.11 8.09 -7.45
N ALA A 92 -14.57 7.13 -6.69
CA ALA A 92 -13.29 7.31 -6.02
C ALA A 92 -12.11 6.98 -6.95
N ARG A 93 -11.00 7.70 -6.78
CA ARG A 93 -9.75 7.46 -7.50
C ARG A 93 -8.90 6.41 -6.79
N PHE A 94 -8.20 5.61 -7.57
CA PHE A 94 -7.21 4.65 -7.08
C PHE A 94 -6.02 4.57 -8.05
N LEU A 95 -4.89 4.12 -7.52
CA LEU A 95 -3.67 3.88 -8.28
C LEU A 95 -3.45 2.38 -8.46
N LEU A 96 -2.99 2.00 -9.65
CA LEU A 96 -2.32 0.73 -9.90
C LEU A 96 -0.84 1.03 -10.12
N GLN A 97 0.03 0.50 -9.26
CA GLN A 97 1.45 0.78 -9.27
C GLN A 97 2.25 -0.51 -9.30
N ARG A 98 3.35 -0.54 -10.04
CA ARG A 98 4.29 -1.67 -10.02
C ARG A 98 4.70 -1.98 -8.58
N LYS A 99 4.74 -3.25 -8.24
CA LYS A 99 5.28 -3.67 -6.95
C LYS A 99 6.78 -3.46 -6.94
N ALA A 100 7.30 -2.70 -5.98
CA ALA A 100 8.73 -2.58 -5.78
C ALA A 100 9.36 -3.96 -5.53
N PRO A 101 10.50 -4.28 -6.14
CA PRO A 101 11.12 -5.59 -6.04
C PRO A 101 11.82 -5.83 -4.69
N TYR A 102 12.03 -4.76 -3.91
CA TYR A 102 12.76 -4.81 -2.67
C TYR A 102 11.88 -5.26 -1.50
N GLN A 103 12.48 -6.00 -0.57
CA GLN A 103 11.83 -6.42 0.68
C GLN A 103 12.06 -5.41 1.80
N ALA A 104 13.19 -4.72 1.79
CA ALA A 104 13.51 -3.70 2.78
C ALA A 104 12.73 -2.41 2.52
N GLU A 105 12.25 -1.77 3.58
CA GLU A 105 11.57 -0.49 3.54
C GLU A 105 12.21 0.46 4.54
N ALA A 106 12.45 1.71 4.13
CA ALA A 106 12.91 2.76 5.00
C ALA A 106 12.08 4.03 4.83
N GLY A 107 11.76 4.68 5.94
CA GLY A 107 11.22 6.04 5.95
C GLY A 107 12.38 7.03 6.00
N VAL A 108 12.42 7.98 5.07
CA VAL A 108 13.44 9.04 5.03
C VAL A 108 12.79 10.36 5.35
N PHE A 109 13.25 11.02 6.40
CA PHE A 109 12.74 12.33 6.79
C PHE A 109 13.70 13.41 6.27
N TYR A 110 13.25 14.14 5.25
CA TYR A 110 13.98 15.21 4.59
C TYR A 110 13.40 16.55 4.99
N VAL A 111 14.25 17.53 5.31
CA VAL A 111 13.84 18.89 5.67
C VAL A 111 14.58 19.89 4.81
N ARG A 112 13.85 20.84 4.24
CA ARG A 112 14.37 22.02 3.60
C ARG A 112 13.69 23.27 4.16
N TYR A 113 14.44 24.15 4.77
CA TYR A 113 13.90 25.41 5.30
C TYR A 113 13.66 26.41 4.16
N PRO A 114 12.67 27.31 4.32
CA PRO A 114 12.47 28.40 3.36
C PRO A 114 13.74 29.18 3.11
N GLY A 115 14.02 29.54 1.85
CA GLY A 115 15.21 30.27 1.45
C GLY A 115 16.49 29.42 1.28
N GLN A 116 16.48 28.15 1.60
CA GLN A 116 17.59 27.24 1.33
C GLN A 116 17.43 26.54 -0.03
N GLU A 117 18.49 26.48 -0.80
CA GLU A 117 18.50 25.77 -2.09
C GLU A 117 18.44 24.25 -1.90
N GLN A 118 19.08 23.76 -0.85
CA GLN A 118 19.15 22.34 -0.53
C GLN A 118 18.64 22.07 0.88
N GLY A 119 17.99 20.92 1.06
CA GLY A 119 17.66 20.41 2.36
C GLY A 119 18.59 19.30 2.82
N LYS A 120 18.25 18.69 3.93
CA LYS A 120 19.03 17.59 4.51
C LYS A 120 18.15 16.47 5.02
N ILE A 121 18.66 15.26 4.98
CA ILE A 121 18.05 14.11 5.67
C ILE A 121 18.41 14.22 7.14
N ILE A 122 17.41 14.28 8.00
CA ILE A 122 17.57 14.39 9.46
C ILE A 122 17.25 13.09 10.20
N SER A 123 16.53 12.17 9.56
CA SER A 123 16.21 10.87 10.15
C SER A 123 15.98 9.81 9.08
N ILE A 124 16.38 8.58 9.38
CA ILE A 124 16.05 7.38 8.62
C ILE A 124 15.43 6.38 9.59
N THR A 125 14.23 5.89 9.25
CA THR A 125 13.52 4.87 10.02
C THR A 125 13.52 3.58 9.22
N LEU A 126 14.19 2.55 9.70
CA LEU A 126 14.11 1.21 9.10
C LEU A 126 12.81 0.55 9.51
N LYS A 127 12.10 -0.02 8.54
CA LYS A 127 10.82 -0.68 8.74
C LYS A 127 10.98 -2.18 8.58
N TYR A 128 10.59 -2.91 9.61
CA TYR A 128 10.55 -4.36 9.62
C TYR A 128 9.09 -4.81 9.71
N ALA A 129 8.73 -5.82 8.92
CA ALA A 129 7.45 -6.47 9.08
C ALA A 129 7.38 -7.11 10.48
N PRO A 130 6.33 -6.85 11.27
CA PRO A 130 6.17 -7.55 12.53
C PRO A 130 5.98 -9.04 12.25
N SER A 131 6.64 -9.88 13.04
CA SER A 131 6.55 -11.33 12.97
C SER A 131 6.38 -11.93 14.35
N VAL A 132 5.75 -13.08 14.40
CA VAL A 132 5.74 -13.97 15.56
C VAL A 132 6.31 -15.31 15.11
N VAL A 133 7.01 -15.99 16.00
CA VAL A 133 7.59 -17.31 15.72
C VAL A 133 6.61 -18.36 16.23
N GLY A 134 6.31 -19.35 15.39
CA GLY A 134 5.50 -20.50 15.78
C GLY A 134 6.21 -21.36 16.81
N ASP A 135 5.46 -21.95 17.71
CA ASP A 135 5.95 -22.89 18.73
C ASP A 135 5.27 -24.27 18.65
N GLY A 136 4.50 -24.50 17.60
CA GLY A 136 3.76 -25.75 17.42
C GLY A 136 2.60 -25.97 18.38
N THR A 137 2.34 -25.03 19.29
CA THR A 137 1.37 -25.22 20.41
C THR A 137 0.34 -24.11 20.45
N HIS A 138 0.77 -22.85 20.32
CA HIS A 138 -0.12 -21.70 20.44
C HIS A 138 -0.67 -21.27 19.08
N THR A 139 -1.91 -20.80 19.10
CA THR A 139 -2.54 -20.19 17.93
C THR A 139 -1.86 -18.88 17.54
N LEU A 140 -2.01 -18.45 16.30
CA LEU A 140 -1.53 -17.15 15.84
C LEU A 140 -2.08 -16.01 16.73
N LYS A 141 -3.32 -16.12 17.18
CA LYS A 141 -3.94 -15.17 18.11
C LYS A 141 -3.15 -15.08 19.41
N GLU A 142 -2.88 -16.20 20.06
CA GLU A 142 -2.13 -16.25 21.32
C GLU A 142 -0.69 -15.77 21.17
N LEU A 143 -0.03 -16.11 20.07
CA LEU A 143 1.32 -15.62 19.76
C LEU A 143 1.36 -14.11 19.57
N ILE A 144 0.35 -13.52 18.93
CA ILE A 144 0.22 -12.07 18.79
C ILE A 144 0.00 -11.42 20.16
N GLU A 145 -0.90 -11.97 20.99
CA GLU A 145 -1.21 -11.45 22.33
C GLU A 145 0.01 -11.48 23.25
N ARG A 146 0.83 -12.50 23.15
CA ARG A 146 2.07 -12.67 23.95
C ARG A 146 3.22 -11.80 23.48
N CYS A 147 3.19 -11.34 22.23
CA CYS A 147 4.23 -10.46 21.69
C CYS A 147 4.13 -9.06 22.34
N PRO A 148 5.17 -8.57 23.04
CA PRO A 148 5.11 -7.31 23.80
C PRO A 148 4.66 -6.11 23.00
N ARG A 149 4.99 -6.06 21.70
CA ARG A 149 4.61 -4.98 20.80
C ARG A 149 3.28 -5.25 20.11
N ALA A 150 3.11 -6.44 19.54
CA ALA A 150 1.91 -6.77 18.77
C ALA A 150 0.67 -6.92 19.66
N GLY A 151 0.83 -7.43 20.89
CA GLY A 151 -0.25 -7.58 21.86
C GLY A 151 -0.95 -6.27 22.21
N GLN A 152 -0.22 -5.15 22.20
CA GLN A 152 -0.79 -3.82 22.42
C GLN A 152 -1.59 -3.31 21.20
N LEU A 153 -1.44 -3.96 20.03
CA LEU A 153 -2.01 -3.53 18.76
C LEU A 153 -2.95 -4.60 18.16
N THR A 154 -3.53 -5.46 18.98
CA THR A 154 -4.44 -6.53 18.55
C THR A 154 -5.59 -6.02 17.71
N HIS A 155 -6.13 -4.82 18.03
CA HIS A 155 -7.18 -4.16 17.26
C HIS A 155 -6.78 -3.84 15.80
N LEU A 156 -5.48 -3.80 15.49
CA LEU A 156 -4.97 -3.61 14.13
C LEU A 156 -4.68 -4.96 13.45
N TYR A 157 -4.19 -5.95 14.19
CA TYR A 157 -3.75 -7.22 13.62
C TYR A 157 -4.89 -8.23 13.46
N PHE A 158 -5.78 -8.36 14.42
CA PHE A 158 -6.85 -9.37 14.37
C PHE A 158 -7.77 -9.20 13.16
N PRO A 159 -8.27 -8.00 12.81
CA PRO A 159 -9.09 -7.82 11.62
C PRO A 159 -8.40 -8.17 10.30
N ARG A 160 -7.05 -8.12 10.29
CA ARG A 160 -6.25 -8.44 9.10
C ARG A 160 -5.98 -9.93 8.94
N HIS A 161 -6.17 -10.71 10.00
CA HIS A 161 -5.82 -12.14 10.07
C HIS A 161 -6.98 -13.02 10.51
N THR A 162 -8.23 -12.56 10.44
CA THR A 162 -9.43 -13.26 10.93
C THR A 162 -9.49 -14.72 10.52
N GLN A 163 -9.08 -15.05 9.30
CA GLN A 163 -9.12 -16.42 8.78
C GLN A 163 -7.98 -17.32 9.30
N LYS A 164 -7.01 -16.75 10.01
CA LYS A 164 -5.80 -17.46 10.47
C LYS A 164 -5.57 -17.36 11.98
N LEU A 165 -6.45 -16.70 12.70
CA LEU A 165 -6.25 -16.48 14.14
C LEU A 165 -6.16 -17.79 14.92
N ASP A 166 -6.93 -18.80 14.53
CA ASP A 166 -6.97 -20.12 15.19
C ASP A 166 -5.92 -21.11 14.62
N TRP A 167 -5.15 -20.68 13.61
CA TRP A 167 -4.08 -21.50 13.06
C TRP A 167 -2.91 -21.59 14.06
N VAL A 168 -2.41 -22.81 14.27
CA VAL A 168 -1.21 -23.09 15.05
C VAL A 168 -0.01 -23.15 14.11
N PRO A 169 0.88 -22.14 14.10
CA PRO A 169 2.11 -22.19 13.31
C PRO A 169 3.06 -23.27 13.84
N ALA A 170 3.71 -23.98 12.92
CA ALA A 170 4.76 -24.94 13.28
C ALA A 170 5.90 -24.24 14.02
N GLU A 171 6.68 -25.02 14.77
CA GLU A 171 7.88 -24.53 15.45
C GLU A 171 8.95 -24.14 14.43
N GLY A 172 9.55 -22.93 14.59
CA GLY A 172 10.65 -22.46 13.76
C GLY A 172 10.41 -21.14 13.03
#